data_780136bb00f618c9ad9bc3960050bb42
#
_entry.id   780136bb00f618c9ad9bc3960050bb42
#
_cell.length_a   1.000
_cell.length_b   1.000
_cell.length_c   1.000
_cell.angle_alpha   90.00
_cell.angle_beta   90.00
_cell.angle_gamma   90.00
#
_symmetry.space_group_name_H-M   'P 1'
#
loop_
_entity.id
_entity.type
_entity.pdbx_description
1 polymer ?
#
loop_
_entity_poly.entity_id
_entity_poly.type
_entity_poly.pdbx_seq_one_letter_code
_entity_poly.pdbx_strand_id
1 'polypeptide(L)'
;MVKCIGVLTSGGDAPGMNAAIRAVTRTCLNRGIKIYGVRLGYKGLHDGDFIEFDRHSTRNIINVGGTFLKSARFPEFKDPAVREEAIKQMKKVGMEALVVIGGDGSYNGALKLTEMGINCIGIPGTIDNDIPDTDFTIGFDTALNTIVDALDKLRDTSSSHQRCTILEVMGRRCGDLAVHAGLACGAEMIVTSESGFDEKEIIETLKRSKASDKKHAIVVITEHITDVHELAKKVEAATGFETRANVLGHMQRGGRPSARDRVLASRMGVYAVELLEAGKGGLCVSEVNGQIKGLPITEVLGHKRETDFSIYEDAIKLR
;
A
#
# COMPACT_ATOMS: atom_id res chain seq x y z
N MET A 1 13.91 26.87 12.24
CA MET A 1 12.57 26.52 11.73
C MET A 1 12.72 26.29 10.23
N VAL A 2 12.29 25.16 9.69
CA VAL A 2 12.39 24.82 8.27
C VAL A 2 11.62 25.83 7.41
N LYS A 3 12.22 26.28 6.30
CA LYS A 3 11.65 27.31 5.42
C LYS A 3 11.17 26.74 4.08
N CYS A 4 11.70 25.60 3.66
CA CYS A 4 11.39 25.00 2.37
C CYS A 4 11.41 23.48 2.46
N ILE A 5 10.32 22.83 2.06
CA ILE A 5 10.13 21.38 2.10
C ILE A 5 9.87 20.88 0.68
N GLY A 6 10.36 19.67 0.35
CA GLY A 6 9.95 18.92 -0.82
C GLY A 6 8.98 17.80 -0.46
N VAL A 7 8.10 17.42 -1.39
CA VAL A 7 7.27 16.21 -1.27
C VAL A 7 7.40 15.39 -2.54
N LEU A 8 7.62 14.09 -2.39
CA LEU A 8 7.67 13.13 -3.50
C LEU A 8 6.85 11.86 -3.18
N THR A 9 6.48 11.16 -4.25
CA THR A 9 5.97 9.78 -4.19
C THR A 9 6.97 8.84 -4.84
N SER A 10 7.19 7.67 -4.25
CA SER A 10 8.17 6.69 -4.72
C SER A 10 7.62 5.28 -4.57
N GLY A 11 8.06 4.37 -5.42
CA GLY A 11 7.58 3.00 -5.45
C GLY A 11 6.31 2.83 -6.28
N GLY A 12 5.49 1.84 -5.93
CA GLY A 12 4.17 1.63 -6.54
C GLY A 12 3.19 2.72 -6.10
N ASP A 13 2.29 3.07 -7.00
CA ASP A 13 1.21 4.00 -6.67
C ASP A 13 0.15 3.32 -5.77
N ALA A 14 -0.48 4.15 -4.93
CA ALA A 14 -1.55 3.72 -4.04
C ALA A 14 -2.64 4.80 -3.97
N PRO A 15 -3.93 4.42 -3.96
CA PRO A 15 -5.03 5.36 -3.80
C PRO A 15 -4.90 6.11 -2.46
N GLY A 16 -4.91 7.44 -2.49
CA GLY A 16 -4.69 8.28 -1.30
C GLY A 16 -3.34 9.00 -1.28
N MET A 17 -2.36 8.62 -2.10
CA MET A 17 -1.11 9.38 -2.22
C MET A 17 -1.35 10.86 -2.55
N ASN A 18 -2.31 11.16 -3.43
CA ASN A 18 -2.69 12.53 -3.76
C ASN A 18 -3.29 13.29 -2.58
N ALA A 19 -4.03 12.62 -1.71
CA ALA A 19 -4.55 13.22 -0.47
C ALA A 19 -3.41 13.58 0.49
N ALA A 20 -2.37 12.73 0.60
CA ALA A 20 -1.17 13.00 1.39
C ALA A 20 -0.38 14.18 0.81
N ILE A 21 -0.12 14.20 -0.52
CA ILE A 21 0.53 15.34 -1.20
C ILE A 21 -0.22 16.64 -0.90
N ARG A 22 -1.54 16.62 -1.03
CA ARG A 22 -2.39 17.79 -0.73
C ARG A 22 -2.27 18.22 0.72
N ALA A 23 -2.29 17.29 1.66
CA ALA A 23 -2.20 17.60 3.09
C ALA A 23 -0.85 18.24 3.43
N VAL A 24 0.27 17.66 2.99
CA VAL A 24 1.62 18.24 3.14
C VAL A 24 1.65 19.65 2.55
N THR A 25 1.21 19.82 1.30
CA THR A 25 1.21 21.12 0.61
C THR A 25 0.42 22.18 1.37
N ARG A 26 -0.83 21.85 1.76
CA ARG A 26 -1.70 22.81 2.45
C ARG A 26 -1.19 23.18 3.83
N THR A 27 -0.62 22.22 4.55
CA THR A 27 -0.03 22.46 5.87
C THR A 27 1.19 23.40 5.76
N CYS A 28 2.09 23.13 4.82
CA CYS A 28 3.24 24.01 4.56
C CYS A 28 2.81 25.44 4.24
N LEU A 29 1.89 25.62 3.28
CA LEU A 29 1.41 26.93 2.87
C LEU A 29 0.69 27.71 3.99
N ASN A 30 -0.07 27.01 4.85
CA ASN A 30 -0.72 27.64 5.99
C ASN A 30 0.27 28.13 7.05
N ARG A 31 1.47 27.54 7.09
CA ARG A 31 2.54 27.88 8.04
C ARG A 31 3.61 28.77 7.42
N GLY A 32 3.40 29.25 6.17
CA GLY A 32 4.35 30.09 5.46
C GLY A 32 5.63 29.36 5.03
N ILE A 33 5.59 28.01 4.98
CA ILE A 33 6.69 27.20 4.52
C ILE A 33 6.56 27.01 3.00
N LYS A 34 7.65 27.26 2.26
CA LYS A 34 7.73 27.03 0.84
C LYS A 34 7.70 25.52 0.55
N ILE A 35 6.98 25.10 -0.48
CA ILE A 35 6.81 23.70 -0.81
C ILE A 35 7.03 23.41 -2.28
N TYR A 36 7.82 22.39 -2.58
CA TYR A 36 8.03 21.85 -3.92
C TYR A 36 7.46 20.43 -4.04
N GLY A 37 6.71 20.17 -5.11
CA GLY A 37 6.44 18.81 -5.57
C GLY A 37 7.61 18.32 -6.41
N VAL A 38 8.14 17.15 -6.10
CA VAL A 38 9.22 16.50 -6.85
C VAL A 38 8.58 15.44 -7.75
N ARG A 39 8.64 15.60 -9.06
CA ARG A 39 8.11 14.63 -10.02
C ARG A 39 9.01 13.40 -10.12
N LEU A 40 8.43 12.27 -10.49
CA LEU A 40 9.14 11.00 -10.73
C LEU A 40 9.98 10.49 -9.54
N GLY A 41 9.60 10.87 -8.32
CA GLY A 41 10.25 10.38 -7.11
C GLY A 41 11.74 10.72 -7.01
N TYR A 42 12.55 9.77 -6.60
CA TYR A 42 14.00 9.98 -6.44
C TYR A 42 14.74 10.31 -7.75
N LYS A 43 14.21 9.84 -8.91
CA LYS A 43 14.77 10.23 -10.20
C LYS A 43 14.63 11.73 -10.42
N GLY A 44 13.44 12.28 -10.21
CA GLY A 44 13.21 13.71 -10.33
C GLY A 44 13.94 14.54 -9.28
N LEU A 45 14.17 13.98 -8.08
CA LEU A 45 15.00 14.64 -7.07
C LEU A 45 16.45 14.81 -7.57
N HIS A 46 17.01 13.77 -8.21
CA HIS A 46 18.32 13.81 -8.84
C HIS A 46 18.37 14.76 -10.03
N ASP A 47 17.35 14.74 -10.88
CA ASP A 47 17.30 15.53 -12.12
C ASP A 47 16.92 17.00 -11.86
N GLY A 48 16.48 17.36 -10.65
CA GLY A 48 15.99 18.70 -10.31
C GLY A 48 14.61 19.02 -10.87
N ASP A 49 13.78 17.98 -11.09
CA ASP A 49 12.43 18.13 -11.66
C ASP A 49 11.43 18.54 -10.58
N PHE A 50 11.45 19.82 -10.24
CA PHE A 50 10.69 20.43 -9.15
C PHE A 50 9.58 21.34 -9.66
N ILE A 51 8.42 21.29 -9.01
CA ILE A 51 7.30 22.21 -9.23
C ILE A 51 7.07 22.95 -7.92
N GLU A 52 7.20 24.27 -7.92
CA GLU A 52 6.80 25.08 -6.78
C GLU A 52 5.27 25.05 -6.64
N PHE A 53 4.78 24.69 -5.46
CA PHE A 53 3.35 24.57 -5.20
C PHE A 53 2.78 25.82 -4.54
N ASP A 54 1.60 26.18 -5.01
CA ASP A 54 0.69 27.16 -4.42
C ASP A 54 -0.62 26.49 -3.97
N ARG A 55 -1.58 27.32 -3.51
CA ARG A 55 -2.90 26.81 -3.10
C ARG A 55 -3.72 26.22 -4.23
N HIS A 56 -3.41 26.51 -5.49
CA HIS A 56 -4.12 26.02 -6.66
C HIS A 56 -3.55 24.68 -7.15
N SER A 57 -2.26 24.46 -6.94
CA SER A 57 -1.52 23.28 -7.44
C SER A 57 -2.11 21.93 -7.00
N THR A 58 -2.73 21.88 -5.81
CA THR A 58 -3.33 20.65 -5.25
C THR A 58 -4.86 20.71 -5.16
N ARG A 59 -5.50 21.52 -6.05
CA ARG A 59 -6.95 21.52 -6.17
C ARG A 59 -7.46 20.20 -6.76
N ASN A 60 -8.57 19.72 -6.23
CA ASN A 60 -9.34 18.59 -6.77
C ASN A 60 -8.55 17.27 -6.90
N ILE A 61 -7.39 17.11 -6.24
CA ILE A 61 -6.62 15.87 -6.29
C ILE A 61 -6.92 14.90 -5.15
N ILE A 62 -7.63 15.32 -4.09
CA ILE A 62 -7.89 14.51 -2.89
C ILE A 62 -8.64 13.21 -3.20
N ASN A 63 -9.48 13.20 -4.22
CA ASN A 63 -10.30 12.07 -4.64
C ASN A 63 -9.81 11.40 -5.93
N VAL A 64 -8.61 11.75 -6.39
CA VAL A 64 -8.01 11.19 -7.60
C VAL A 64 -7.05 10.06 -7.23
N GLY A 65 -7.20 8.91 -7.88
CA GLY A 65 -6.29 7.76 -7.73
C GLY A 65 -4.93 8.00 -8.37
N GLY A 66 -4.04 7.03 -8.18
CA GLY A 66 -2.66 7.15 -8.62
C GLY A 66 -1.89 8.24 -7.87
N THR A 67 -0.83 8.75 -8.49
CA THR A 67 -0.04 9.86 -7.94
C THR A 67 0.14 10.99 -8.95
N PHE A 68 -0.24 12.20 -8.56
CA PHE A 68 -0.09 13.43 -9.33
C PHE A 68 1.39 13.72 -9.66
N LEU A 69 2.29 13.41 -8.73
CA LEU A 69 3.73 13.62 -8.90
C LEU A 69 4.40 12.52 -9.74
N LYS A 70 3.66 11.44 -10.03
CA LYS A 70 4.20 10.26 -10.71
C LYS A 70 5.30 9.58 -9.90
N SER A 71 5.74 8.42 -10.35
CA SER A 71 6.83 7.64 -9.75
C SER A 71 7.67 7.01 -10.86
N ALA A 72 8.94 6.80 -10.59
CA ALA A 72 9.84 6.08 -11.50
C ALA A 72 10.74 5.13 -10.69
N ARG A 73 11.09 4.00 -11.30
CA ARG A 73 12.16 3.14 -10.77
C ARG A 73 13.49 3.83 -11.00
N PHE A 74 14.29 3.93 -9.95
CA PHE A 74 15.61 4.58 -10.02
C PHE A 74 16.60 3.85 -9.11
N PRO A 75 17.04 2.64 -9.50
CA PRO A 75 17.95 1.82 -8.71
C PRO A 75 19.32 2.47 -8.49
N GLU A 76 19.73 3.38 -9.37
CA GLU A 76 20.96 4.16 -9.25
C GLU A 76 21.00 5.04 -8.00
N PHE A 77 19.85 5.32 -7.38
CA PHE A 77 19.78 6.08 -6.11
C PHE A 77 20.48 5.37 -4.94
N LYS A 78 20.83 4.08 -5.09
CA LYS A 78 21.66 3.36 -4.12
C LYS A 78 23.10 3.88 -4.07
N ASP A 79 23.58 4.53 -5.13
CA ASP A 79 24.91 5.12 -5.20
C ASP A 79 24.95 6.43 -4.39
N PRO A 80 25.92 6.61 -3.45
CA PRO A 80 26.11 7.86 -2.73
C PRO A 80 26.33 9.07 -3.64
N ALA A 81 27.06 8.94 -4.75
CA ALA A 81 27.32 10.05 -5.67
C ALA A 81 26.02 10.56 -6.33
N VAL A 82 25.09 9.66 -6.65
CA VAL A 82 23.77 10.02 -7.19
C VAL A 82 22.94 10.79 -6.15
N ARG A 83 23.01 10.39 -4.88
CA ARG A 83 22.34 11.12 -3.78
C ARG A 83 22.97 12.48 -3.51
N GLU A 84 24.30 12.60 -3.60
CA GLU A 84 24.99 13.90 -3.49
C GLU A 84 24.50 14.89 -4.57
N GLU A 85 24.32 14.42 -5.81
CA GLU A 85 23.76 15.26 -6.86
C GLU A 85 22.32 15.66 -6.55
N ALA A 86 21.49 14.75 -6.09
CA ALA A 86 20.13 15.04 -5.65
C ALA A 86 20.11 16.13 -4.55
N ILE A 87 21.01 16.05 -3.57
CA ILE A 87 21.16 17.05 -2.51
C ILE A 87 21.61 18.41 -3.07
N LYS A 88 22.48 18.42 -4.08
CA LYS A 88 22.87 19.67 -4.74
C LYS A 88 21.67 20.33 -5.44
N GLN A 89 20.81 19.54 -6.11
CA GLN A 89 19.59 20.06 -6.73
C GLN A 89 18.64 20.65 -5.66
N MET A 90 18.44 19.95 -4.52
CA MET A 90 17.64 20.48 -3.40
C MET A 90 18.18 21.83 -2.92
N LYS A 91 19.49 21.95 -2.73
CA LYS A 91 20.15 23.20 -2.28
C LYS A 91 19.95 24.36 -3.25
N LYS A 92 19.92 24.12 -4.57
CA LYS A 92 19.69 25.17 -5.59
C LYS A 92 18.35 25.89 -5.41
N VAL A 93 17.34 25.20 -4.91
CA VAL A 93 16.00 25.77 -4.66
C VAL A 93 15.74 26.08 -3.18
N GLY A 94 16.75 25.90 -2.33
CA GLY A 94 16.65 26.14 -0.89
C GLY A 94 15.82 25.11 -0.14
N MET A 95 15.65 23.88 -0.69
CA MET A 95 14.92 22.79 -0.06
C MET A 95 15.77 22.19 1.07
N GLU A 96 15.26 22.24 2.30
CA GLU A 96 15.96 21.83 3.53
C GLU A 96 15.52 20.46 4.06
N ALA A 97 14.31 20.04 3.69
CA ALA A 97 13.72 18.80 4.18
C ALA A 97 12.82 18.16 3.12
N LEU A 98 12.51 16.87 3.32
CA LEU A 98 11.75 16.07 2.34
C LEU A 98 10.69 15.20 3.02
N VAL A 99 9.49 15.22 2.47
CA VAL A 99 8.46 14.21 2.78
C VAL A 99 8.44 13.18 1.66
N VAL A 100 8.58 11.91 2.03
CA VAL A 100 8.62 10.77 1.11
C VAL A 100 7.40 9.90 1.33
N ILE A 101 6.53 9.80 0.34
CA ILE A 101 5.32 8.98 0.38
C ILE A 101 5.60 7.69 -0.41
N GLY A 102 5.55 6.52 0.25
CA GLY A 102 5.79 5.24 -0.41
C GLY A 102 5.99 4.09 0.56
N GLY A 103 6.48 2.95 0.08
CA GLY A 103 6.74 1.75 0.87
C GLY A 103 8.18 1.65 1.39
N ASP A 104 8.58 0.44 1.79
CA ASP A 104 9.87 0.08 2.38
C ASP A 104 11.09 0.57 1.56
N GLY A 105 11.06 0.36 0.25
CA GLY A 105 12.12 0.85 -0.64
C GLY A 105 12.27 2.37 -0.64
N SER A 106 11.16 3.10 -0.50
CA SER A 106 11.14 4.57 -0.41
C SER A 106 11.70 5.04 0.93
N TYR A 107 11.41 4.32 2.01
CA TYR A 107 11.95 4.58 3.34
C TYR A 107 13.47 4.37 3.40
N ASN A 108 13.98 3.33 2.73
CA ASN A 108 15.42 3.15 2.60
C ASN A 108 16.10 4.35 1.92
N GLY A 109 15.50 4.89 0.85
CA GLY A 109 16.00 6.10 0.21
C GLY A 109 15.97 7.33 1.13
N ALA A 110 14.88 7.52 1.88
CA ALA A 110 14.73 8.58 2.87
C ALA A 110 15.77 8.47 4.00
N LEU A 111 16.00 7.26 4.51
CA LEU A 111 17.02 7.00 5.52
C LEU A 111 18.41 7.39 5.02
N LYS A 112 18.77 7.00 3.79
CA LYS A 112 20.08 7.33 3.21
C LYS A 112 20.28 8.84 3.00
N LEU A 113 19.23 9.59 2.67
CA LEU A 113 19.29 11.06 2.65
C LEU A 113 19.42 11.65 4.05
N THR A 114 18.76 11.04 5.05
CA THR A 114 18.88 11.48 6.45
C THR A 114 20.30 11.28 6.99
N GLU A 115 20.94 10.15 6.67
CA GLU A 115 22.35 9.90 6.98
C GLU A 115 23.30 10.94 6.35
N MET A 116 22.88 11.56 5.25
CA MET A 116 23.60 12.63 4.55
C MET A 116 23.19 14.05 4.98
N GLY A 117 22.41 14.18 6.07
CA GLY A 117 22.05 15.46 6.69
C GLY A 117 20.76 16.11 6.18
N ILE A 118 19.93 15.42 5.40
CA ILE A 118 18.63 15.91 4.97
C ILE A 118 17.53 15.38 5.87
N ASN A 119 16.78 16.24 6.54
CA ASN A 119 15.63 15.80 7.35
C ASN A 119 14.53 15.21 6.46
N CYS A 120 14.36 13.89 6.52
CA CYS A 120 13.32 13.18 5.77
C CYS A 120 12.24 12.63 6.71
N ILE A 121 10.97 12.72 6.29
CA ILE A 121 9.85 12.06 6.95
C ILE A 121 9.17 11.13 5.93
N GLY A 122 9.05 9.84 6.29
CA GLY A 122 8.31 8.85 5.51
C GLY A 122 6.81 8.86 5.82
N ILE A 123 5.97 8.68 4.80
CA ILE A 123 4.52 8.42 4.95
C ILE A 123 4.22 7.10 4.25
N PRO A 124 3.56 6.11 4.91
CA PRO A 124 3.32 4.78 4.35
C PRO A 124 2.25 4.83 3.25
N GLY A 125 2.68 4.79 2.00
CA GLY A 125 1.84 4.76 0.81
C GLY A 125 2.06 3.46 0.04
N THR A 126 1.25 2.44 0.33
CA THR A 126 1.24 1.11 -0.31
C THR A 126 -0.09 0.43 -0.06
N ILE A 127 -0.59 -0.35 -1.02
CA ILE A 127 -1.80 -1.15 -0.83
C ILE A 127 -1.54 -2.45 -0.07
N ASP A 128 -0.29 -2.90 0.02
CA ASP A 128 0.08 -4.22 0.53
C ASP A 128 -0.03 -4.34 2.05
N ASN A 129 -0.13 -3.21 2.77
CA ASN A 129 -0.10 -3.10 4.23
C ASN A 129 1.13 -3.78 4.87
N ASP A 130 2.23 -3.82 4.12
CA ASP A 130 3.46 -4.55 4.46
C ASP A 130 4.49 -3.72 5.26
N ILE A 131 4.15 -2.50 5.65
CA ILE A 131 5.02 -1.65 6.49
C ILE A 131 4.82 -2.02 7.96
N PRO A 132 5.88 -2.37 8.70
CA PRO A 132 5.79 -2.64 10.13
C PRO A 132 5.39 -1.42 10.95
N ASP A 133 4.94 -1.67 12.18
CA ASP A 133 4.63 -0.65 13.20
C ASP A 133 3.60 0.40 12.77
N THR A 134 2.75 0.07 11.80
CA THR A 134 1.57 0.87 11.47
C THR A 134 0.35 -0.04 11.30
N ASP A 135 -0.80 0.37 11.84
CA ASP A 135 -2.03 -0.41 11.71
C ASP A 135 -2.44 -0.53 10.25
N PHE A 136 -2.43 0.61 9.54
CA PHE A 136 -2.83 0.70 8.14
C PHE A 136 -1.90 1.60 7.33
N THR A 137 -1.70 1.19 6.06
CA THR A 137 -1.03 2.01 5.06
C THR A 137 -2.04 2.70 4.15
N ILE A 138 -1.66 3.85 3.59
CA ILE A 138 -2.49 4.61 2.65
C ILE A 138 -2.64 3.79 1.35
N GLY A 139 -3.89 3.48 1.01
CA GLY A 139 -4.26 2.71 -0.19
C GLY A 139 -4.78 1.32 0.11
N PHE A 140 -4.49 0.76 1.29
CA PHE A 140 -4.94 -0.57 1.69
C PHE A 140 -6.48 -0.68 1.71
N ASP A 141 -7.17 0.23 2.38
CA ASP A 141 -8.63 0.19 2.48
C ASP A 141 -9.33 0.31 1.11
N THR A 142 -8.79 1.12 0.22
CA THR A 142 -9.31 1.23 -1.15
C THR A 142 -9.10 -0.06 -1.94
N ALA A 143 -7.92 -0.66 -1.85
CA ALA A 143 -7.62 -1.93 -2.50
C ALA A 143 -8.52 -3.05 -1.96
N LEU A 144 -8.70 -3.12 -0.64
CA LEU A 144 -9.62 -4.06 0.00
C LEU A 144 -11.05 -3.92 -0.53
N ASN A 145 -11.58 -2.70 -0.61
CA ASN A 145 -12.92 -2.46 -1.17
C ASN A 145 -13.02 -2.88 -2.64
N THR A 146 -11.94 -2.71 -3.43
CA THR A 146 -11.89 -3.18 -4.82
C THR A 146 -11.96 -4.71 -4.90
N ILE A 147 -11.28 -5.41 -4.00
CA ILE A 147 -11.32 -6.88 -3.92
C ILE A 147 -12.71 -7.37 -3.51
N VAL A 148 -13.31 -6.74 -2.50
CA VAL A 148 -14.67 -7.07 -2.01
C VAL A 148 -15.70 -6.89 -3.14
N ASP A 149 -15.67 -5.75 -3.83
CA ASP A 149 -16.57 -5.50 -4.98
C ASP A 149 -16.40 -6.55 -6.11
N ALA A 150 -15.17 -6.99 -6.36
CA ALA A 150 -14.90 -8.06 -7.32
C ALA A 150 -15.41 -9.42 -6.83
N LEU A 151 -15.19 -9.75 -5.56
CA LEU A 151 -15.65 -11.02 -4.96
C LEU A 151 -17.18 -11.12 -4.95
N ASP A 152 -17.89 -10.04 -4.63
CA ASP A 152 -19.35 -10.02 -4.65
C ASP A 152 -19.88 -10.32 -6.05
N LYS A 153 -19.32 -9.69 -7.08
CA LYS A 153 -19.69 -9.96 -8.49
C LYS A 153 -19.36 -11.40 -8.91
N LEU A 154 -18.20 -11.92 -8.49
CA LEU A 154 -17.80 -13.31 -8.76
C LEU A 154 -18.69 -14.31 -8.03
N ARG A 155 -19.14 -13.97 -6.82
CA ARG A 155 -20.08 -14.81 -6.04
C ARG A 155 -21.40 -14.97 -6.75
N ASP A 156 -21.98 -13.88 -7.27
CA ASP A 156 -23.26 -13.92 -7.99
C ASP A 156 -23.22 -14.91 -9.16
N THR A 157 -22.15 -14.84 -9.96
CA THR A 157 -22.01 -15.76 -11.10
C THR A 157 -21.63 -17.18 -10.66
N SER A 158 -20.79 -17.34 -9.63
CA SER A 158 -20.42 -18.66 -9.09
C SER A 158 -21.61 -19.38 -8.48
N SER A 159 -22.47 -18.66 -7.78
CA SER A 159 -23.72 -19.21 -7.23
C SER A 159 -24.67 -19.66 -8.35
N SER A 160 -24.84 -18.83 -9.39
CA SER A 160 -25.73 -19.13 -10.50
C SER A 160 -25.32 -20.36 -11.30
N HIS A 161 -24.02 -20.61 -11.42
CA HIS A 161 -23.45 -21.71 -12.19
C HIS A 161 -22.89 -22.87 -11.35
N GLN A 162 -23.00 -22.81 -10.02
CA GLN A 162 -22.51 -23.82 -9.08
C GLN A 162 -21.00 -24.08 -9.24
N ARG A 163 -20.21 -22.99 -9.29
CA ARG A 163 -18.75 -23.00 -9.56
C ARG A 163 -17.92 -22.72 -8.32
N CYS A 164 -16.68 -23.17 -8.39
CA CYS A 164 -15.62 -22.69 -7.50
C CYS A 164 -14.87 -21.54 -8.17
N THR A 165 -14.67 -20.44 -7.46
CA THR A 165 -13.84 -19.32 -7.89
C THR A 165 -12.57 -19.25 -7.06
N ILE A 166 -11.42 -19.23 -7.71
CA ILE A 166 -10.13 -18.91 -7.10
C ILE A 166 -9.79 -17.49 -7.51
N LEU A 167 -9.61 -16.59 -6.53
CA LEU A 167 -9.25 -15.21 -6.76
C LEU A 167 -7.86 -14.92 -6.23
N GLU A 168 -6.92 -14.57 -7.13
CA GLU A 168 -5.61 -14.08 -6.74
C GLU A 168 -5.67 -12.57 -6.50
N VAL A 169 -5.14 -12.15 -5.34
CA VAL A 169 -5.05 -10.76 -4.91
C VAL A 169 -3.60 -10.36 -4.66
N MET A 170 -3.31 -9.07 -4.75
CA MET A 170 -2.00 -8.53 -4.41
C MET A 170 -1.74 -8.66 -2.90
N GLY A 171 -0.62 -8.16 -2.44
CA GLY A 171 -0.17 -8.20 -1.05
C GLY A 171 1.33 -8.49 -0.94
N ARG A 172 1.96 -8.87 -2.05
CA ARG A 172 3.39 -9.15 -2.11
C ARG A 172 3.80 -10.28 -1.16
N ARG A 173 4.22 -9.97 0.07
CA ARG A 173 4.58 -10.94 1.12
C ARG A 173 3.71 -10.79 2.37
N CYS A 174 2.65 -10.00 2.29
CA CYS A 174 1.70 -9.74 3.36
C CYS A 174 0.32 -10.26 2.95
N GLY A 175 -0.27 -11.09 3.77
CA GLY A 175 -1.57 -11.71 3.52
C GLY A 175 -2.76 -10.83 3.87
N ASP A 176 -2.56 -9.63 4.40
CA ASP A 176 -3.63 -8.79 4.97
C ASP A 176 -4.78 -8.55 3.99
N LEU A 177 -4.50 -8.25 2.70
CA LEU A 177 -5.56 -8.08 1.69
C LEU A 177 -6.39 -9.36 1.50
N ALA A 178 -5.73 -10.52 1.41
CA ALA A 178 -6.41 -11.80 1.24
C ALA A 178 -7.23 -12.18 2.47
N VAL A 179 -6.68 -11.98 3.67
CA VAL A 179 -7.34 -12.33 4.95
C VAL A 179 -8.58 -11.46 5.17
N HIS A 180 -8.42 -10.14 5.05
CA HIS A 180 -9.55 -9.20 5.25
C HIS A 180 -10.64 -9.39 4.19
N ALA A 181 -10.26 -9.52 2.91
CA ALA A 181 -11.24 -9.75 1.84
C ALA A 181 -11.93 -11.11 1.97
N GLY A 182 -11.16 -12.16 2.30
CA GLY A 182 -11.71 -13.50 2.49
C GLY A 182 -12.69 -13.57 3.65
N LEU A 183 -12.38 -12.93 4.79
CA LEU A 183 -13.32 -12.83 5.91
C LEU A 183 -14.55 -12.01 5.53
N ALA A 184 -14.36 -10.83 4.95
CA ALA A 184 -15.45 -9.92 4.58
C ALA A 184 -16.44 -10.57 3.61
N CYS A 185 -15.96 -11.43 2.71
CA CYS A 185 -16.80 -12.11 1.72
C CYS A 185 -17.11 -13.56 2.09
N GLY A 186 -16.72 -14.08 3.26
CA GLY A 186 -17.01 -15.45 3.68
C GLY A 186 -16.43 -16.49 2.73
N ALA A 187 -15.14 -16.37 2.38
CA ALA A 187 -14.45 -17.34 1.54
C ALA A 187 -14.29 -18.69 2.25
N GLU A 188 -14.43 -19.79 1.51
CA GLU A 188 -14.21 -21.14 2.02
C GLU A 188 -12.75 -21.41 2.36
N MET A 189 -11.84 -20.74 1.65
CA MET A 189 -10.40 -20.87 1.88
C MET A 189 -9.68 -19.55 1.64
N ILE A 190 -8.75 -19.25 2.52
CA ILE A 190 -7.83 -18.11 2.39
C ILE A 190 -6.42 -18.68 2.45
N VAL A 191 -5.60 -18.31 1.48
CA VAL A 191 -4.21 -18.79 1.35
C VAL A 191 -3.27 -17.60 1.28
N THR A 192 -2.34 -17.52 2.21
CA THR A 192 -1.34 -16.45 2.29
C THR A 192 0.06 -17.04 2.37
N SER A 193 1.08 -16.20 2.15
CA SER A 193 2.47 -16.63 2.32
C SER A 193 2.76 -17.05 3.75
N GLU A 194 2.08 -16.46 4.73
CA GLU A 194 2.27 -16.70 6.16
C GLU A 194 1.53 -17.97 6.64
N SER A 195 0.35 -18.24 6.09
CA SER A 195 -0.39 -19.49 6.41
C SER A 195 0.20 -20.70 5.71
N GLY A 196 1.02 -20.49 4.68
CA GLY A 196 1.57 -21.52 3.83
C GLY A 196 0.59 -22.00 2.75
N PHE A 197 1.10 -22.81 1.83
CA PHE A 197 0.33 -23.40 0.73
C PHE A 197 0.27 -24.92 0.86
N ASP A 198 -0.92 -25.44 1.04
CA ASP A 198 -1.20 -26.88 1.00
C ASP A 198 -2.35 -27.18 0.02
N GLU A 199 -1.99 -27.67 -1.16
CA GLU A 199 -2.95 -28.04 -2.21
C GLU A 199 -3.94 -29.12 -1.73
N LYS A 200 -3.49 -30.06 -0.89
CA LYS A 200 -4.35 -31.13 -0.38
C LYS A 200 -5.40 -30.57 0.56
N GLU A 201 -5.02 -29.66 1.46
CA GLU A 201 -5.96 -29.01 2.38
C GLU A 201 -7.03 -28.23 1.60
N ILE A 202 -6.65 -27.51 0.55
CA ILE A 202 -7.57 -26.77 -0.34
C ILE A 202 -8.59 -27.75 -0.94
N ILE A 203 -8.12 -28.84 -1.55
CA ILE A 203 -8.96 -29.84 -2.20
C ILE A 203 -9.91 -30.51 -1.18
N GLU A 204 -9.42 -30.91 -0.02
CA GLU A 204 -10.24 -31.56 1.00
C GLU A 204 -11.29 -30.61 1.61
N THR A 205 -10.94 -29.34 1.80
CA THR A 205 -11.89 -28.31 2.25
C THR A 205 -13.00 -28.10 1.22
N LEU A 206 -12.67 -28.02 -0.05
CA LEU A 206 -13.66 -27.87 -1.12
C LEU A 206 -14.52 -29.11 -1.33
N LYS A 207 -13.99 -30.33 -1.16
CA LYS A 207 -14.78 -31.58 -1.13
C LYS A 207 -15.79 -31.56 -0.01
N ARG A 208 -15.38 -31.17 1.21
CA ARG A 208 -16.30 -31.07 2.37
C ARG A 208 -17.39 -30.02 2.09
N SER A 209 -17.05 -28.88 1.55
CA SER A 209 -18.01 -27.83 1.16
C SER A 209 -19.05 -28.36 0.17
N LYS A 210 -18.60 -29.09 -0.85
CA LYS A 210 -19.52 -29.72 -1.83
C LYS A 210 -20.42 -30.77 -1.22
N ALA A 211 -19.88 -31.59 -0.30
CA ALA A 211 -20.65 -32.64 0.39
C ALA A 211 -21.71 -32.05 1.34
N SER A 212 -21.51 -30.83 1.86
CA SER A 212 -22.49 -30.11 2.69
C SER A 212 -23.56 -29.35 1.87
N ASP A 213 -23.76 -29.70 0.62
CA ASP A 213 -24.72 -29.13 -0.32
C ASP A 213 -24.44 -27.63 -0.66
N LYS A 214 -23.24 -27.14 -0.38
CA LYS A 214 -22.83 -25.81 -0.90
C LYS A 214 -22.72 -25.85 -2.43
N LYS A 215 -23.40 -24.92 -3.08
CA LYS A 215 -23.51 -24.87 -4.55
C LYS A 215 -22.35 -24.13 -5.20
N HIS A 216 -21.63 -23.31 -4.46
CA HIS A 216 -20.44 -22.58 -4.94
C HIS A 216 -19.38 -22.50 -3.84
N ALA A 217 -18.16 -22.18 -4.23
CA ALA A 217 -17.06 -21.97 -3.30
C ALA A 217 -16.14 -20.81 -3.79
N ILE A 218 -15.51 -20.13 -2.84
CA ILE A 218 -14.56 -19.05 -3.08
C ILE A 218 -13.26 -19.37 -2.35
N VAL A 219 -12.15 -19.31 -3.08
CA VAL A 219 -10.79 -19.36 -2.54
C VAL A 219 -10.11 -18.02 -2.83
N VAL A 220 -9.61 -17.36 -1.81
CA VAL A 220 -8.80 -16.13 -1.95
C VAL A 220 -7.35 -16.46 -1.69
N ILE A 221 -6.46 -16.09 -2.60
CA ILE A 221 -5.03 -16.42 -2.52
C ILE A 221 -4.18 -15.18 -2.79
N THR A 222 -3.15 -14.97 -1.98
CA THR A 222 -2.15 -13.91 -2.22
C THR A 222 -1.28 -14.25 -3.45
N GLU A 223 -0.89 -13.25 -4.22
CA GLU A 223 -0.02 -13.39 -5.39
C GLU A 223 1.31 -14.12 -5.09
N HIS A 224 1.91 -14.70 -6.11
CA HIS A 224 3.21 -15.37 -6.05
C HIS A 224 3.29 -16.65 -5.21
N ILE A 225 2.17 -17.22 -4.78
CA ILE A 225 2.16 -18.48 -4.02
C ILE A 225 2.16 -19.70 -4.97
N THR A 226 1.31 -19.68 -5.97
CA THR A 226 1.19 -20.75 -6.97
C THR A 226 0.61 -20.22 -8.28
N ASP A 227 0.68 -21.03 -9.34
CA ASP A 227 -0.10 -20.75 -10.54
C ASP A 227 -1.59 -21.09 -10.29
N VAL A 228 -2.41 -20.05 -10.15
CA VAL A 228 -3.83 -20.19 -9.84
C VAL A 228 -4.64 -20.84 -10.95
N HIS A 229 -4.17 -20.78 -12.23
CA HIS A 229 -4.84 -21.45 -13.34
C HIS A 229 -4.58 -22.96 -13.31
N GLU A 230 -3.36 -23.38 -12.97
CA GLU A 230 -3.05 -24.80 -12.76
C GLU A 230 -3.74 -25.34 -11.50
N LEU A 231 -3.79 -24.57 -10.42
CA LEU A 231 -4.53 -24.92 -9.22
C LEU A 231 -6.02 -25.13 -9.54
N ALA A 232 -6.62 -24.25 -10.34
CA ALA A 232 -8.03 -24.40 -10.72
C ALA A 232 -8.33 -25.71 -11.46
N LYS A 233 -7.47 -26.13 -12.39
CA LYS A 233 -7.60 -27.42 -13.10
C LYS A 233 -7.54 -28.61 -12.13
N LYS A 234 -6.61 -28.58 -11.18
CA LYS A 234 -6.45 -29.64 -10.19
C LYS A 234 -7.66 -29.72 -9.23
N VAL A 235 -8.13 -28.57 -8.76
CA VAL A 235 -9.34 -28.48 -7.93
C VAL A 235 -10.54 -29.03 -8.68
N GLU A 236 -10.76 -28.64 -9.93
CA GLU A 236 -11.87 -29.15 -10.76
C GLU A 236 -11.81 -30.65 -10.91
N ALA A 237 -10.63 -31.21 -11.28
CA ALA A 237 -10.43 -32.64 -11.44
C ALA A 237 -10.66 -33.44 -10.15
N ALA A 238 -10.25 -32.89 -9.00
CA ALA A 238 -10.32 -33.60 -7.71
C ALA A 238 -11.68 -33.48 -7.01
N THR A 239 -12.41 -32.39 -7.22
CA THR A 239 -13.66 -32.08 -6.49
C THR A 239 -14.91 -32.18 -7.38
N GLY A 240 -14.73 -32.08 -8.68
CA GLY A 240 -15.82 -31.98 -9.64
C GLY A 240 -16.58 -30.63 -9.58
N PHE A 241 -16.08 -29.61 -8.87
CA PHE A 241 -16.53 -28.24 -9.04
C PHE A 241 -15.95 -27.68 -10.35
N GLU A 242 -16.77 -27.16 -11.24
CA GLU A 242 -16.25 -26.33 -12.34
C GLU A 242 -15.52 -25.13 -11.72
N THR A 243 -14.21 -25.02 -11.93
CA THR A 243 -13.37 -24.07 -11.21
C THR A 243 -12.80 -23.02 -12.15
N ARG A 244 -12.87 -21.76 -11.76
CA ARG A 244 -12.35 -20.62 -12.52
C ARG A 244 -11.36 -19.83 -11.67
N ALA A 245 -10.18 -19.58 -12.24
CA ALA A 245 -9.19 -18.69 -11.66
C ALA A 245 -9.35 -17.27 -12.22
N ASN A 246 -9.23 -16.28 -11.35
CA ASN A 246 -9.25 -14.87 -11.67
C ASN A 246 -8.06 -14.19 -10.98
N VAL A 247 -7.34 -13.33 -11.70
CA VAL A 247 -6.22 -12.54 -11.19
C VAL A 247 -6.61 -11.08 -11.26
N LEU A 248 -6.78 -10.42 -10.12
CA LEU A 248 -7.16 -8.99 -10.10
C LEU A 248 -6.01 -8.08 -10.52
N GLY A 249 -4.78 -8.42 -10.18
CA GLY A 249 -3.59 -7.68 -10.57
C GLY A 249 -3.68 -6.19 -10.23
N HIS A 250 -3.18 -5.34 -11.13
CA HIS A 250 -3.03 -3.90 -10.91
C HIS A 250 -4.34 -3.10 -10.76
N MET A 251 -5.51 -3.69 -11.02
CA MET A 251 -6.79 -3.04 -10.73
C MET A 251 -6.90 -2.59 -9.27
N GLN A 252 -6.27 -3.34 -8.36
CA GLN A 252 -6.24 -3.06 -6.93
C GLN A 252 -5.47 -1.78 -6.56
N ARG A 253 -4.57 -1.29 -7.44
CA ARG A 253 -3.83 -0.04 -7.25
C ARG A 253 -4.58 1.19 -7.70
N GLY A 254 -5.65 1.02 -8.47
CA GLY A 254 -6.42 2.10 -9.08
C GLY A 254 -7.62 2.53 -8.25
N GLY A 255 -8.34 3.47 -8.82
CA GLY A 255 -9.62 3.94 -8.28
C GLY A 255 -9.52 5.16 -7.37
N ARG A 256 -10.69 5.66 -6.99
CA ARG A 256 -10.81 6.80 -6.07
C ARG A 256 -10.53 6.33 -4.65
N PRO A 257 -9.65 7.02 -3.88
CA PRO A 257 -9.38 6.62 -2.52
C PRO A 257 -10.65 6.65 -1.66
N SER A 258 -10.80 5.65 -0.81
CA SER A 258 -11.89 5.56 0.17
C SER A 258 -11.87 6.74 1.15
N ALA A 259 -12.93 6.93 1.89
CA ALA A 259 -12.99 7.95 2.94
C ALA A 259 -11.89 7.72 3.99
N ARG A 260 -11.64 6.45 4.36
CA ARG A 260 -10.60 6.08 5.33
C ARG A 260 -9.21 6.47 4.83
N ASP A 261 -8.85 6.09 3.61
CA ASP A 261 -7.54 6.42 3.03
C ASP A 261 -7.33 7.93 2.91
N ARG A 262 -8.38 8.71 2.54
CA ARG A 262 -8.27 10.17 2.49
C ARG A 262 -8.05 10.80 3.87
N VAL A 263 -8.74 10.31 4.89
CA VAL A 263 -8.59 10.80 6.27
C VAL A 263 -7.21 10.45 6.81
N LEU A 264 -6.79 9.18 6.67
CA LEU A 264 -5.48 8.70 7.10
C LEU A 264 -4.36 9.51 6.43
N ALA A 265 -4.39 9.62 5.09
CA ALA A 265 -3.42 10.38 4.31
C ALA A 265 -3.35 11.85 4.72
N SER A 266 -4.52 12.45 4.99
CA SER A 266 -4.58 13.86 5.43
C SER A 266 -3.96 14.05 6.82
N ARG A 267 -4.28 13.18 7.78
CA ARG A 267 -3.72 13.23 9.14
C ARG A 267 -2.21 13.00 9.12
N MET A 268 -1.74 11.99 8.39
CA MET A 268 -0.31 11.70 8.26
C MET A 268 0.45 12.83 7.58
N GLY A 269 -0.11 13.44 6.54
CA GLY A 269 0.51 14.58 5.86
C GLY A 269 0.65 15.82 6.73
N VAL A 270 -0.35 16.13 7.56
CA VAL A 270 -0.26 17.23 8.55
C VAL A 270 0.85 16.95 9.55
N TYR A 271 0.86 15.75 10.14
CA TYR A 271 1.81 15.39 11.17
C TYR A 271 3.26 15.32 10.67
N ALA A 272 3.46 14.88 9.42
CA ALA A 272 4.79 14.89 8.79
C ALA A 272 5.40 16.30 8.72
N VAL A 273 4.59 17.32 8.39
CA VAL A 273 5.04 18.72 8.39
C VAL A 273 5.33 19.22 9.80
N GLU A 274 4.51 18.85 10.79
CA GLU A 274 4.73 19.20 12.19
C GLU A 274 6.05 18.64 12.73
N LEU A 275 6.40 17.41 12.38
CA LEU A 275 7.69 16.82 12.72
C LEU A 275 8.86 17.61 12.12
N LEU A 276 8.79 17.96 10.83
CA LEU A 276 9.84 18.74 10.17
C LEU A 276 9.95 20.17 10.74
N GLU A 277 8.84 20.81 11.08
CA GLU A 277 8.80 22.12 11.71
C GLU A 277 9.45 22.09 13.11
N ALA A 278 9.28 20.99 13.84
CA ALA A 278 9.95 20.73 15.11
C ALA A 278 11.43 20.33 14.96
N GLY A 279 11.98 20.37 13.75
CA GLY A 279 13.38 20.01 13.46
C GLY A 279 13.67 18.51 13.52
N LYS A 280 12.63 17.65 13.51
CA LYS A 280 12.76 16.21 13.55
C LYS A 280 12.88 15.65 12.12
N GLY A 281 13.77 14.67 11.95
CA GLY A 281 13.97 13.94 10.70
C GLY A 281 14.32 12.49 10.97
N GLY A 282 14.43 11.66 9.92
CA GLY A 282 14.70 10.22 10.06
C GLY A 282 13.55 9.43 10.66
N LEU A 283 12.33 9.96 10.56
CA LEU A 283 11.12 9.34 11.09
C LEU A 283 10.18 8.93 9.96
N CYS A 284 9.36 7.91 10.20
CA CYS A 284 8.15 7.64 9.43
C CYS A 284 6.92 7.89 10.29
N VAL A 285 5.86 8.34 9.63
CA VAL A 285 4.55 8.54 10.26
C VAL A 285 3.81 7.21 10.24
N SER A 286 3.34 6.77 11.39
CA SER A 286 2.61 5.51 11.57
C SER A 286 1.27 5.77 12.26
N GLU A 287 0.26 4.97 11.97
CA GLU A 287 -0.96 4.87 12.77
C GLU A 287 -0.81 3.69 13.73
N VAL A 288 -0.89 3.95 15.03
CA VAL A 288 -0.77 2.92 16.07
C VAL A 288 -1.92 3.06 17.05
N ASN A 289 -2.83 2.09 17.08
CA ASN A 289 -4.06 2.12 17.87
C ASN A 289 -4.89 3.39 17.58
N GLY A 290 -5.04 3.75 16.30
CA GLY A 290 -5.79 4.91 15.83
C GLY A 290 -5.11 6.27 16.08
N GLN A 291 -3.90 6.28 16.63
CA GLN A 291 -3.12 7.49 16.89
C GLN A 291 -2.00 7.65 15.87
N ILE A 292 -1.79 8.86 15.37
CA ILE A 292 -0.66 9.14 14.47
C ILE A 292 0.58 9.43 15.31
N LYS A 293 1.67 8.71 15.01
CA LYS A 293 2.97 8.79 15.71
C LYS A 293 4.12 8.89 14.71
N GLY A 294 5.25 9.41 15.17
CA GLY A 294 6.52 9.39 14.43
C GLY A 294 7.44 8.33 15.02
N LEU A 295 7.85 7.36 14.22
CA LEU A 295 8.75 6.28 14.61
C LEU A 295 10.06 6.37 13.83
N PRO A 296 11.23 6.02 14.41
CA PRO A 296 12.49 6.01 13.68
C PRO A 296 12.41 5.09 12.45
N ILE A 297 12.83 5.59 11.27
CA ILE A 297 12.85 4.78 10.04
C ILE A 297 13.72 3.53 10.23
N THR A 298 14.81 3.62 10.98
CA THR A 298 15.70 2.50 11.26
C THR A 298 15.03 1.38 12.04
N GLU A 299 14.16 1.71 12.99
CA GLU A 299 13.38 0.72 13.76
C GLU A 299 12.35 0.04 12.85
N VAL A 300 11.54 0.84 12.16
CA VAL A 300 10.49 0.31 11.26
C VAL A 300 11.09 -0.59 10.17
N LEU A 301 12.22 -0.21 9.56
CA LEU A 301 12.90 -1.06 8.57
C LEU A 301 13.58 -2.29 9.18
N GLY A 302 13.87 -2.28 10.47
CA GLY A 302 14.44 -3.41 11.22
C GLY A 302 13.43 -4.45 11.66
N HIS A 303 12.14 -4.08 11.73
CA HIS A 303 11.07 -4.98 12.13
C HIS A 303 10.49 -5.74 10.93
N LYS A 304 9.72 -6.78 11.22
CA LYS A 304 8.89 -7.48 10.24
C LYS A 304 7.43 -7.18 10.51
N ARG A 305 6.66 -7.01 9.45
CA ARG A 305 5.20 -6.96 9.56
C ARG A 305 4.71 -8.33 10.04
N GLU A 306 3.95 -8.33 11.12
CA GLU A 306 3.23 -9.51 11.60
C GLU A 306 1.78 -9.39 11.13
N THR A 307 1.30 -10.40 10.42
CA THR A 307 -0.11 -10.50 10.02
C THR A 307 -0.95 -10.82 11.25
N ASP A 308 -2.08 -10.15 11.40
CA ASP A 308 -3.03 -10.46 12.47
C ASP A 308 -3.74 -11.80 12.18
N PHE A 309 -3.20 -12.87 12.74
CA PHE A 309 -3.79 -14.20 12.61
C PHE A 309 -5.16 -14.35 13.28
N SER A 310 -5.56 -13.47 14.19
CA SER A 310 -6.88 -13.53 14.82
C SER A 310 -8.01 -13.39 13.80
N ILE A 311 -7.83 -12.51 12.80
CA ILE A 311 -8.77 -12.33 11.68
C ILE A 311 -8.84 -13.60 10.81
N TYR A 312 -7.69 -14.24 10.57
CA TYR A 312 -7.63 -15.51 9.85
C TYR A 312 -8.34 -16.65 10.62
N GLU A 313 -8.11 -16.73 11.93
CA GLU A 313 -8.80 -17.71 12.80
C GLU A 313 -10.31 -17.50 12.80
N ASP A 314 -10.78 -16.27 12.83
CA ASP A 314 -12.20 -15.96 12.76
C ASP A 314 -12.80 -16.39 11.42
N ALA A 315 -12.07 -16.18 10.31
CA ALA A 315 -12.49 -16.69 9.01
C ALA A 315 -12.62 -18.23 8.99
N ILE A 316 -11.72 -18.96 9.67
CA ILE A 316 -11.79 -20.43 9.80
C ILE A 316 -13.03 -20.84 10.61
N LYS A 317 -13.36 -20.16 11.71
CA LYS A 317 -14.53 -20.48 12.56
C LYS A 317 -15.87 -20.29 11.85
N LEU A 318 -15.90 -19.46 10.80
CA LEU A 318 -17.10 -19.12 10.03
C LEU A 318 -17.29 -19.96 8.75
N ARG A 319 -16.43 -20.94 8.51
CA ARG A 319 -16.47 -21.84 7.33
C ARG A 319 -17.64 -22.81 7.34
#